data_58ac846d5e5723acba151a3f32bf7290
#
_entry.id   58ac846d5e5723acba151a3f32bf7290
#
_cell.length_a   1.000
_cell.length_b   1.000
_cell.length_c   1.000
_cell.angle_alpha   90.00
_cell.angle_beta   90.00
_cell.angle_gamma   90.00
#
_symmetry.space_group_name_H-M   'P 1'
#
loop_
_entity.id
_entity.type
_entity.pdbx_description
1 polymer ?
#
loop_
_entity_poly.entity_id
_entity_poly.type
_entity_poly.pdbx_seq_one_letter_code
_entity_poly.pdbx_strand_id
1 'polypeptide(L)'
;MPSFTASLAGFVLRTTGYYRRMFTGGPQFQQNIIKVRAAPAPRPIAKGGVDVRQSEFQGRNVWHIAPKDKAPSAHILFWHGGGYVYSATDIHWKFLSHMASQHGWSITAPLYPLAPESSAEAITAWASAYYAMYQADIKGAPFVMGGDSEGGG
;
A
#
# COMPACT_ATOMS: atom_id res chain seq x y z
N MET A 1 -15.73 -5.09 21.49
CA MET A 1 -14.62 -5.76 22.19
C MET A 1 -13.69 -6.37 21.15
N PRO A 2 -12.35 -6.27 21.26
CA PRO A 2 -11.47 -6.94 20.32
C PRO A 2 -11.66 -8.45 20.38
N SER A 3 -11.52 -9.12 19.23
CA SER A 3 -11.61 -10.59 19.19
C SER A 3 -10.46 -11.23 19.98
N PHE A 4 -10.64 -12.48 20.44
CA PHE A 4 -9.58 -13.22 21.13
C PHE A 4 -8.29 -13.27 20.32
N THR A 5 -8.38 -13.45 19.00
CA THR A 5 -7.24 -13.45 18.08
C THR A 5 -6.55 -12.07 18.04
N ALA A 6 -7.28 -10.97 18.05
CA ALA A 6 -6.70 -9.63 18.10
C ALA A 6 -6.00 -9.36 19.43
N SER A 7 -6.57 -9.81 20.54
CA SER A 7 -5.96 -9.68 21.88
C SER A 7 -4.70 -10.52 22.00
N LEU A 8 -4.69 -11.75 21.48
CA LEU A 8 -3.53 -12.64 21.47
C LEU A 8 -2.42 -12.06 20.58
N ALA A 9 -2.75 -11.58 19.39
CA ALA A 9 -1.79 -10.93 18.51
C ALA A 9 -1.16 -9.69 19.17
N GLY A 10 -1.96 -8.85 19.83
CA GLY A 10 -1.47 -7.69 20.57
C GLY A 10 -0.55 -8.09 21.73
N PHE A 11 -0.87 -9.16 22.45
CA PHE A 11 -0.02 -9.69 23.52
C PHE A 11 1.33 -10.19 22.96
N VAL A 12 1.32 -10.99 21.90
CA VAL A 12 2.54 -11.50 21.26
C VAL A 12 3.41 -10.35 20.74
N LEU A 13 2.84 -9.36 20.08
CA LEU A 13 3.58 -8.21 19.57
C LEU A 13 4.24 -7.39 20.70
N ARG A 14 3.56 -7.26 21.85
CA ARG A 14 4.11 -6.57 23.04
C ARG A 14 5.22 -7.36 23.71
N THR A 15 5.03 -8.66 23.90
CA THR A 15 5.98 -9.52 24.65
C THR A 15 7.24 -9.84 23.86
N THR A 16 7.13 -9.98 22.53
CA THR A 16 8.29 -10.24 21.66
C THR A 16 9.15 -9.00 21.39
N GLY A 17 8.71 -7.82 21.81
CA GLY A 17 9.39 -6.57 21.51
C GLY A 17 9.46 -6.27 20.00
N TYR A 18 8.58 -6.90 19.21
CA TYR A 18 8.55 -6.75 17.76
C TYR A 18 8.48 -5.28 17.33
N TYR A 19 7.56 -4.51 17.92
CA TYR A 19 7.46 -3.07 17.67
C TYR A 19 8.74 -2.30 18.01
N ARG A 20 9.34 -2.62 19.15
CA ARG A 20 10.59 -2.00 19.56
C ARG A 20 11.71 -2.23 18.55
N ARG A 21 11.83 -3.46 18.03
CA ARG A 21 12.84 -3.81 17.01
C ARG A 21 12.57 -3.19 15.66
N MET A 22 11.30 -3.03 15.29
CA MET A 22 10.90 -2.45 14.00
C MET A 22 11.02 -0.92 13.95
N PHE A 23 10.81 -0.24 15.09
CA PHE A 23 10.71 1.23 15.14
C PHE A 23 11.75 1.91 16.04
N THR A 24 12.67 1.18 16.65
CA THR A 24 13.80 1.77 17.34
C THR A 24 14.85 2.15 16.30
N GLY A 25 15.12 3.44 16.13
CA GLY A 25 16.14 3.92 15.21
C GLY A 25 17.53 3.38 15.51
N GLY A 26 18.47 3.64 14.63
CA GLY A 26 19.87 3.26 14.77
C GLY A 26 20.33 2.23 13.73
N PRO A 27 21.59 1.77 13.84
CA PRO A 27 22.21 0.90 12.82
C PRO A 27 21.44 -0.40 12.56
N GLN A 28 20.86 -0.99 13.61
CA GLN A 28 20.08 -2.23 13.48
C GLN A 28 18.78 -2.03 12.68
N PHE A 29 18.13 -0.90 12.85
CA PHE A 29 16.93 -0.53 12.06
C PHE A 29 17.28 -0.38 10.59
N GLN A 30 18.37 0.34 10.27
CA GLN A 30 18.84 0.49 8.90
C GLN A 30 19.17 -0.85 8.24
N GLN A 31 19.87 -1.76 8.96
CA GLN A 31 20.16 -3.10 8.47
C GLN A 31 18.89 -3.92 8.21
N ASN A 32 17.89 -3.80 9.06
CA ASN A 32 16.60 -4.47 8.88
C ASN A 32 15.87 -3.94 7.64
N ILE A 33 15.86 -2.63 7.42
CA ILE A 33 15.28 -2.04 6.20
C ILE A 33 15.97 -2.60 4.96
N ILE A 34 17.31 -2.57 4.92
CA ILE A 34 18.09 -3.09 3.79
C ILE A 34 17.75 -4.57 3.56
N LYS A 35 17.74 -5.38 4.60
CA LYS A 35 17.44 -6.81 4.51
C LYS A 35 16.03 -7.10 3.97
N VAL A 36 15.03 -6.39 4.48
CA VAL A 36 13.63 -6.58 4.04
C VAL A 36 13.45 -6.12 2.59
N ARG A 37 14.10 -5.04 2.21
CA ARG A 37 14.00 -4.45 0.85
C ARG A 37 14.85 -5.15 -0.20
N ALA A 38 15.82 -5.97 0.23
CA ALA A 38 16.61 -6.83 -0.68
C ALA A 38 15.77 -7.94 -1.32
N ALA A 39 14.68 -8.36 -0.68
CA ALA A 39 13.72 -9.29 -1.26
C ALA A 39 12.86 -8.58 -2.32
N PRO A 40 12.45 -9.28 -3.40
CA PRO A 40 11.49 -8.73 -4.35
C PRO A 40 10.22 -8.26 -3.63
N ALA A 41 9.78 -7.04 -3.93
CA ALA A 41 8.55 -6.52 -3.34
C ALA A 41 7.36 -7.41 -3.75
N PRO A 42 6.47 -7.79 -2.81
CA PRO A 42 5.26 -8.50 -3.14
C PRO A 42 4.45 -7.73 -4.17
N ARG A 43 3.73 -8.46 -5.02
CA ARG A 43 2.86 -7.87 -6.05
C ARG A 43 1.46 -8.49 -5.97
N PRO A 44 0.42 -7.76 -6.37
CA PRO A 44 -0.91 -8.33 -6.44
C PRO A 44 -0.96 -9.45 -7.48
N ILE A 45 -1.85 -10.41 -7.27
CA ILE A 45 -2.03 -11.56 -8.16
C ILE A 45 -3.45 -11.51 -8.71
N ALA A 46 -3.59 -11.66 -10.03
CA ALA A 46 -4.88 -11.79 -10.71
C ALA A 46 -5.53 -13.12 -10.31
N LYS A 47 -6.37 -13.08 -9.25
CA LYS A 47 -7.07 -14.24 -8.70
C LYS A 47 -8.41 -13.79 -8.13
N GLY A 48 -9.40 -14.71 -8.10
CA GLY A 48 -10.65 -14.43 -7.42
C GLY A 48 -11.55 -13.40 -8.13
N GLY A 49 -11.52 -13.35 -9.47
CA GLY A 49 -12.42 -12.48 -10.25
C GLY A 49 -11.91 -11.04 -10.39
N VAL A 50 -10.60 -10.80 -10.19
CA VAL A 50 -9.97 -9.51 -10.43
C VAL A 50 -8.91 -9.61 -11.52
N ASP A 51 -8.79 -8.55 -12.30
CA ASP A 51 -7.68 -8.28 -13.18
C ASP A 51 -6.64 -7.40 -12.48
N VAL A 52 -5.37 -7.65 -12.77
CA VAL A 52 -4.26 -6.88 -12.23
C VAL A 52 -3.42 -6.36 -13.39
N ARG A 53 -3.20 -5.06 -13.42
CA ARG A 53 -2.31 -4.39 -14.38
C ARG A 53 -1.27 -3.58 -13.64
N GLN A 54 -0.12 -3.43 -14.26
CA GLN A 54 0.95 -2.58 -13.79
C GLN A 54 1.15 -1.44 -14.79
N SER A 55 1.35 -0.26 -14.27
CA SER A 55 1.88 0.89 -14.99
C SER A 55 3.05 1.49 -14.23
N GLU A 56 3.64 2.56 -14.76
CA GLU A 56 4.75 3.25 -14.14
C GLU A 56 4.48 4.75 -14.13
N PHE A 57 4.89 5.41 -13.06
CA PHE A 57 4.90 6.86 -12.94
C PHE A 57 6.21 7.31 -12.31
N GLN A 58 6.98 8.13 -13.02
CA GLN A 58 8.28 8.64 -12.58
C GLN A 58 9.19 7.54 -11.96
N GLY A 59 9.36 6.42 -12.69
CA GLY A 59 10.21 5.31 -12.29
C GLY A 59 9.65 4.44 -11.14
N ARG A 60 8.38 4.58 -10.79
CA ARG A 60 7.73 3.82 -9.73
C ARG A 60 6.55 3.03 -10.26
N ASN A 61 6.44 1.78 -9.80
CA ASN A 61 5.33 0.91 -10.17
C ASN A 61 4.01 1.40 -9.57
N VAL A 62 2.97 1.32 -10.37
CA VAL A 62 1.59 1.56 -9.96
C VAL A 62 0.78 0.33 -10.28
N TRP A 63 0.10 -0.22 -9.31
CA TRP A 63 -0.75 -1.38 -9.47
C TRP A 63 -2.21 -0.98 -9.60
N HIS A 64 -2.89 -1.59 -10.57
CA HIS A 64 -4.31 -1.41 -10.82
C HIS A 64 -5.00 -2.76 -10.65
N ILE A 65 -5.94 -2.83 -9.73
CA ILE A 65 -6.73 -4.02 -9.41
C ILE A 65 -8.19 -3.68 -9.70
N ALA A 66 -8.81 -4.39 -10.60
CA ALA A 66 -10.20 -4.13 -11.00
C ALA A 66 -11.01 -5.43 -11.11
N PRO A 67 -12.35 -5.37 -10.99
CA PRO A 67 -13.17 -6.53 -11.28
C PRO A 67 -13.02 -6.95 -12.73
N LYS A 68 -12.93 -8.26 -12.99
CA LYS A 68 -12.60 -8.81 -14.31
C LYS A 68 -13.73 -8.63 -15.33
N ASP A 69 -14.96 -8.93 -14.97
CA ASP A 69 -16.05 -9.11 -15.94
C ASP A 69 -17.16 -8.05 -15.82
N LYS A 70 -16.86 -6.93 -15.14
CA LYS A 70 -17.84 -5.84 -14.96
C LYS A 70 -17.14 -4.49 -14.85
N ALA A 71 -17.86 -3.44 -15.22
CA ALA A 71 -17.41 -2.07 -15.00
C ALA A 71 -17.30 -1.79 -13.50
N PRO A 72 -16.25 -1.07 -13.06
CA PRO A 72 -16.12 -0.70 -11.65
C PRO A 72 -17.27 0.19 -11.18
N SER A 73 -17.78 -0.08 -9.98
CA SER A 73 -18.80 0.76 -9.34
C SER A 73 -18.23 2.00 -8.63
N ALA A 74 -16.95 1.98 -8.32
CA ALA A 74 -16.22 3.09 -7.74
C ALA A 74 -14.72 2.96 -8.02
N HIS A 75 -14.00 4.07 -7.90
CA HIS A 75 -12.55 4.11 -8.01
C HIS A 75 -11.93 4.45 -6.66
N ILE A 76 -10.83 3.77 -6.32
CA ILE A 76 -10.08 4.01 -5.09
C ILE A 76 -8.62 4.25 -5.43
N LEU A 77 -8.08 5.36 -4.95
CA LEU A 77 -6.65 5.62 -4.89
C LEU A 77 -6.16 5.25 -3.49
N PHE A 78 -5.34 4.21 -3.39
CA PHE A 78 -4.91 3.66 -2.11
C PHE A 78 -3.40 3.87 -1.88
N TRP A 79 -3.06 4.52 -0.78
CA TRP A 79 -1.70 4.73 -0.31
C TRP A 79 -1.37 3.69 0.76
N HIS A 80 -0.35 2.88 0.52
CA HIS A 80 0.04 1.84 1.47
C HIS A 80 0.79 2.41 2.67
N GLY A 81 0.62 1.79 3.84
CA GLY A 81 1.44 2.03 5.01
C GLY A 81 2.82 1.39 4.93
N GLY A 82 3.60 1.52 5.99
CA GLY A 82 4.93 0.94 6.13
C GLY A 82 5.97 1.90 6.68
N GLY A 83 5.57 2.94 7.43
CA GLY A 83 6.45 3.91 8.06
C GLY A 83 7.28 4.73 7.08
N TYR A 84 6.82 4.88 5.85
CA TYR A 84 7.55 5.47 4.72
C TYR A 84 8.86 4.75 4.35
N VAL A 85 9.16 3.62 4.98
CA VAL A 85 10.40 2.85 4.75
C VAL A 85 10.15 1.46 4.16
N TYR A 86 8.95 0.92 4.29
CA TYR A 86 8.56 -0.38 3.73
C TYR A 86 7.51 -0.20 2.64
N SER A 87 7.62 -1.03 1.60
CA SER A 87 6.64 -1.08 0.52
C SER A 87 5.39 -1.86 0.92
N ALA A 88 4.38 -1.84 0.06
CA ALA A 88 3.20 -2.66 0.21
C ALA A 88 3.54 -4.15 0.36
N THR A 89 2.79 -4.83 1.20
CA THR A 89 2.97 -6.25 1.56
C THR A 89 1.87 -7.13 0.98
N ASP A 90 2.02 -8.45 1.10
CA ASP A 90 0.98 -9.41 0.72
C ASP A 90 -0.36 -9.17 1.41
N ILE A 91 -0.34 -8.61 2.63
CA ILE A 91 -1.56 -8.28 3.38
C ILE A 91 -2.32 -7.17 2.65
N HIS A 92 -1.63 -6.12 2.20
CA HIS A 92 -2.24 -5.05 1.41
C HIS A 92 -2.85 -5.62 0.13
N TRP A 93 -2.10 -6.43 -0.63
CA TRP A 93 -2.58 -6.99 -1.89
C TRP A 93 -3.79 -7.90 -1.72
N LYS A 94 -3.81 -8.75 -0.68
CA LYS A 94 -4.96 -9.58 -0.35
C LYS A 94 -6.18 -8.74 0.01
N PHE A 95 -6.00 -7.72 0.83
CA PHE A 95 -7.06 -6.80 1.22
C PHE A 95 -7.63 -6.06 0.00
N LEU A 96 -6.79 -5.44 -0.81
CA LEU A 96 -7.21 -4.68 -1.98
C LEU A 96 -7.88 -5.57 -3.04
N SER A 97 -7.35 -6.76 -3.30
CA SER A 97 -7.98 -7.72 -4.21
C SER A 97 -9.33 -8.20 -3.70
N HIS A 98 -9.47 -8.41 -2.39
CA HIS A 98 -10.75 -8.74 -1.77
C HIS A 98 -11.77 -7.61 -1.95
N MET A 99 -11.37 -6.36 -1.69
CA MET A 99 -12.25 -5.20 -1.89
C MET A 99 -12.69 -5.08 -3.34
N ALA A 100 -11.77 -5.23 -4.29
CA ALA A 100 -12.09 -5.18 -5.71
C ALA A 100 -13.08 -6.29 -6.12
N SER A 101 -12.86 -7.53 -5.67
CA SER A 101 -13.71 -8.67 -6.03
C SER A 101 -15.10 -8.61 -5.39
N GLN A 102 -15.19 -8.26 -4.11
CA GLN A 102 -16.46 -8.27 -3.36
C GLN A 102 -17.34 -7.05 -3.69
N HIS A 103 -16.73 -5.87 -3.78
CA HIS A 103 -17.50 -4.63 -3.97
C HIS A 103 -17.49 -4.13 -5.42
N GLY A 104 -16.68 -4.74 -6.29
CA GLY A 104 -16.58 -4.32 -7.68
C GLY A 104 -15.88 -2.97 -7.84
N TRP A 105 -14.92 -2.66 -6.98
CA TRP A 105 -14.16 -1.41 -7.04
C TRP A 105 -12.91 -1.55 -7.89
N SER A 106 -12.55 -0.47 -8.60
CA SER A 106 -11.25 -0.33 -9.23
C SER A 106 -10.29 0.34 -8.26
N ILE A 107 -9.19 -0.31 -7.94
CA ILE A 107 -8.22 0.18 -6.96
C ILE A 107 -6.91 0.47 -7.66
N THR A 108 -6.39 1.67 -7.47
CA THR A 108 -5.08 2.09 -7.92
C THR A 108 -4.19 2.26 -6.70
N ALA A 109 -3.08 1.55 -6.67
CA ALA A 109 -2.14 1.54 -5.55
C ALA A 109 -0.71 1.86 -6.05
N PRO A 110 -0.28 3.12 -6.00
CA PRO A 110 1.06 3.52 -6.36
C PRO A 110 2.05 3.13 -5.27
N LEU A 111 3.24 2.65 -5.70
CA LEU A 111 4.37 2.39 -4.82
C LEU A 111 5.27 3.64 -4.79
N TYR A 112 4.92 4.60 -3.97
CA TYR A 112 5.61 5.87 -3.84
C TYR A 112 7.08 5.72 -3.39
N PRO A 113 7.94 6.74 -3.61
CA PRO A 113 9.33 6.72 -3.13
C PRO A 113 9.39 6.54 -1.62
N LEU A 114 10.43 5.86 -1.12
CA LEU A 114 10.56 5.53 0.29
C LEU A 114 11.82 6.17 0.89
N ALA A 115 11.77 6.44 2.18
CA ALA A 115 12.94 6.81 2.97
C ALA A 115 13.86 5.56 3.18
N PRO A 116 15.17 5.74 3.39
CA PRO A 116 15.89 7.01 3.48
C PRO A 116 16.31 7.62 2.11
N GLU A 117 16.07 6.92 0.98
CA GLU A 117 16.51 7.39 -0.34
C GLU A 117 15.76 8.63 -0.81
N SER A 118 14.55 8.85 -0.27
CA SER A 118 13.73 10.02 -0.56
C SER A 118 13.39 10.77 0.72
N SER A 119 13.45 12.10 0.66
CA SER A 119 13.02 12.96 1.77
C SER A 119 11.49 13.02 1.84
N ALA A 120 10.96 13.51 2.96
CA ALA A 120 9.52 13.70 3.13
C ALA A 120 8.94 14.63 2.04
N GLU A 121 9.65 15.71 1.71
CA GLU A 121 9.26 16.65 0.67
C GLU A 121 9.19 15.96 -0.71
N ALA A 122 10.18 15.12 -1.03
CA ALA A 122 10.20 14.38 -2.29
C ALA A 122 9.06 13.36 -2.39
N ILE A 123 8.76 12.65 -1.29
CA ILE A 123 7.64 11.72 -1.21
C ILE A 123 6.32 12.45 -1.42
N THR A 124 6.10 13.55 -0.71
CA THR A 124 4.88 14.36 -0.80
C THR A 124 4.73 14.99 -2.18
N ALA A 125 5.80 15.53 -2.76
CA ALA A 125 5.77 16.09 -4.11
C ALA A 125 5.40 15.03 -5.16
N TRP A 126 5.98 13.84 -5.06
CA TRP A 126 5.66 12.72 -5.93
C TRP A 126 4.20 12.28 -5.79
N ALA A 127 3.71 12.13 -4.55
CA ALA A 127 2.33 11.75 -4.28
C ALA A 127 1.33 12.79 -4.82
N SER A 128 1.62 14.08 -4.64
CA SER A 128 0.80 15.18 -5.16
C SER A 128 0.77 15.20 -6.69
N ALA A 129 1.91 14.98 -7.34
CA ALA A 129 1.99 14.90 -8.80
C ALA A 129 1.20 13.69 -9.33
N TYR A 130 1.32 12.53 -8.67
CA TYR A 130 0.54 11.35 -9.02
C TYR A 130 -0.96 11.58 -8.86
N TYR A 131 -1.37 12.17 -7.75
CA TYR A 131 -2.77 12.51 -7.48
C TYR A 131 -3.35 13.42 -8.57
N ALA A 132 -2.64 14.49 -8.96
CA ALA A 132 -3.08 15.39 -10.01
C ALA A 132 -3.26 14.67 -11.36
N MET A 133 -2.32 13.81 -11.73
CA MET A 133 -2.42 12.97 -12.92
C MET A 133 -3.63 12.02 -12.83
N TYR A 134 -3.79 11.32 -11.71
CA TYR A 134 -4.88 10.39 -11.49
C TYR A 134 -6.25 11.05 -11.62
N GLN A 135 -6.43 12.24 -11.04
CA GLN A 135 -7.68 13.01 -11.18
C GLN A 135 -8.01 13.34 -12.64
N ALA A 136 -7.01 13.69 -13.44
CA ALA A 136 -7.19 13.95 -14.86
C ALA A 136 -7.61 12.70 -15.63
N ASP A 137 -7.02 11.54 -15.31
CA ASP A 137 -7.28 10.27 -15.98
C ASP A 137 -8.70 9.75 -15.75
N ILE A 138 -9.22 9.86 -14.52
CA ILE A 138 -10.57 9.40 -14.18
C ILE A 138 -11.70 10.33 -14.67
N LYS A 139 -11.35 11.48 -15.25
CA LYS A 139 -12.29 12.42 -15.93
C LYS A 139 -13.54 12.75 -15.12
N GLY A 140 -13.38 12.98 -13.82
CA GLY A 140 -14.48 13.34 -12.92
C GLY A 140 -15.33 12.15 -12.45
N ALA A 141 -14.93 10.91 -12.72
CA ALA A 141 -15.58 9.76 -12.10
C ALA A 141 -15.45 9.83 -10.57
N PRO A 142 -16.48 9.43 -9.81
CA PRO A 142 -16.39 9.40 -8.36
C PRO A 142 -15.25 8.50 -7.89
N PHE A 143 -14.41 9.00 -6.98
CA PHE A 143 -13.35 8.21 -6.38
C PHE A 143 -13.18 8.53 -4.90
N VAL A 144 -12.60 7.57 -4.20
CA VAL A 144 -12.23 7.70 -2.80
C VAL A 144 -10.71 7.60 -2.70
N MET A 145 -10.12 8.47 -1.90
CA MET A 145 -8.73 8.34 -1.50
C MET A 145 -8.68 7.73 -0.11
N GLY A 146 -7.81 6.77 0.09
CA GLY A 146 -7.63 6.09 1.37
C GLY A 146 -6.23 5.51 1.49
N GLY A 147 -5.91 5.09 2.70
CA GLY A 147 -4.65 4.44 3.00
C GLY A 147 -4.68 3.83 4.39
N ASP A 148 -3.63 3.11 4.72
CA ASP A 148 -3.42 2.57 6.05
C ASP A 148 -2.18 3.19 6.70
N SER A 149 -2.20 3.33 8.03
CA SER A 149 -1.07 3.89 8.77
C SER A 149 -0.62 5.23 8.17
N GLU A 150 0.64 5.37 7.77
CA GLU A 150 1.20 6.59 7.16
C GLU A 150 0.59 6.92 5.79
N GLY A 151 0.04 5.94 5.10
CA GLY A 151 -0.69 6.17 3.84
C GLY A 151 -2.03 6.87 4.04
N GLY A 152 -2.53 6.99 5.26
CA GLY A 152 -3.76 7.70 5.62
C GLY A 152 -3.54 9.12 6.13
N GLY A 153 -2.29 9.59 6.19
CA GLY A 153 -1.91 10.90 6.75
C GLY A 153 -1.75 12.02 5.73
#